data_74a41856ccd1c495a69f8a81b9906bcf
#
_entry.id   74a41856ccd1c495a69f8a81b9906bcf
#
_cell.length_a   1.000
_cell.length_b   1.000
_cell.length_c   1.000
_cell.angle_alpha   90.00
_cell.angle_beta   90.00
_cell.angle_gamma   90.00
#
_symmetry.space_group_name_H-M   'P 1'
#
loop_
_entity.id
_entity.type
_entity.pdbx_description
1 polymer ?
#
loop_
_entity_poly.entity_id
_entity_poly.type
_entity_poly.pdbx_seq_one_letter_code
_entity_poly.pdbx_strand_id
1 'polypeptide(L)'
;MQKQIRNSAGWMAVGLTALLCACSPQGEGVATAVVQPSGADPGAAKAADPGPAAATAGRPSPVYQDAAPGIAVGPVVGTRVARDFQRDYLASPTWKLFAPPDSVGMPLVALVLEGSDRVTAGELRIGRSDNAASVRTCLDTPAEASGPAASAPVDIGGVPFTHFTVGDAAMSHYVSAESYRAVHHGSCYAIDLVVAGTRPEVYDPPRTPPFTQQEAATRLADALTAVYWVP
;
A
#
# COMPACT_ATOMS: atom_id res chain seq x y z
N MET A 1 -46.87 24.06 9.50
CA MET A 1 -46.89 23.53 10.87
C MET A 1 -45.49 23.04 11.22
N GLN A 2 -44.75 23.89 11.96
CA GLN A 2 -43.41 23.60 12.45
C GLN A 2 -43.50 22.77 13.73
N LYS A 3 -42.70 21.75 13.86
CA LYS A 3 -42.47 21.08 15.12
C LYS A 3 -40.96 20.99 15.38
N GLN A 4 -40.47 21.95 16.13
CA GLN A 4 -39.16 21.94 16.73
C GLN A 4 -39.12 20.87 17.82
N ILE A 5 -38.11 20.04 17.82
CA ILE A 5 -37.73 19.22 18.97
C ILE A 5 -36.32 19.65 19.39
N ARG A 6 -36.27 20.35 20.50
CA ARG A 6 -35.07 20.65 21.29
C ARG A 6 -34.73 19.39 22.07
N ASN A 7 -33.47 18.95 22.04
CA ASN A 7 -32.97 18.07 23.06
C ASN A 7 -31.59 18.53 23.57
N SER A 8 -31.61 18.64 24.81
CA SER A 8 -30.83 19.13 25.89
C SER A 8 -29.42 18.55 25.98
N ALA A 9 -28.51 19.40 26.43
CA ALA A 9 -27.16 19.12 26.89
C ALA A 9 -27.15 18.19 28.10
N GLY A 10 -26.19 17.27 28.11
CA GLY A 10 -25.78 16.52 29.29
C GLY A 10 -24.26 16.51 29.38
N TRP A 11 -23.70 17.42 30.17
CA TRP A 11 -22.31 17.40 30.58
C TRP A 11 -22.17 16.43 31.75
N MET A 12 -21.25 15.47 31.65
CA MET A 12 -20.67 14.80 32.83
C MET A 12 -19.15 14.87 32.72
N ALA A 13 -18.59 15.64 33.58
CA ALA A 13 -17.18 15.67 33.94
C ALA A 13 -16.94 14.74 35.14
N VAL A 14 -16.00 13.83 35.05
CA VAL A 14 -15.32 13.09 36.15
C VAL A 14 -14.01 12.61 35.50
N GLY A 15 -12.84 12.78 36.01
CA GLY A 15 -12.23 12.96 37.27
C GLY A 15 -10.77 12.58 37.07
N LEU A 16 -9.93 13.45 37.49
CA LEU A 16 -8.46 13.41 37.46
C LEU A 16 -7.95 12.34 38.43
N THR A 17 -7.03 11.46 38.00
CA THR A 17 -6.14 10.76 38.95
C THR A 17 -4.75 10.62 38.35
N ALA A 18 -3.85 11.42 38.89
CA ALA A 18 -2.40 11.33 38.67
C ALA A 18 -1.84 10.20 39.55
N LEU A 19 -0.99 9.35 39.00
CA LEU A 19 -0.07 8.52 39.78
C LEU A 19 1.33 8.68 39.22
N LEU A 20 2.14 9.44 39.97
CA LEU A 20 3.60 9.49 39.88
C LEU A 20 4.19 8.22 40.48
N CYS A 21 5.03 7.55 39.78
CA CYS A 21 6.02 6.63 40.36
C CYS A 21 7.36 6.86 39.66
N ALA A 22 8.23 7.55 40.38
CA ALA A 22 9.66 7.65 40.11
C ALA A 22 10.35 6.45 40.75
N CYS A 23 11.22 5.77 40.04
CA CYS A 23 12.32 4.98 40.60
C CYS A 23 13.46 4.93 39.60
N SER A 24 14.52 5.67 39.90
CA SER A 24 15.88 5.37 39.41
C SER A 24 16.53 4.33 40.34
N PRO A 25 17.46 3.52 39.85
CA PRO A 25 18.71 3.41 40.55
C PRO A 25 19.94 3.66 39.65
N GLN A 26 20.82 4.47 40.17
CA GLN A 26 22.22 4.58 39.81
C GLN A 26 22.96 3.25 40.06
N GLY A 27 23.87 2.88 39.18
CA GLY A 27 24.84 1.84 39.36
C GLY A 27 26.20 2.32 38.85
N GLU A 28 27.08 2.61 39.78
CA GLU A 28 28.46 3.05 39.57
C GLU A 28 29.36 1.96 38.98
N GLY A 29 30.21 2.39 38.09
CA GLY A 29 31.66 2.18 38.10
C GLY A 29 32.21 0.76 38.01
N VAL A 30 33.04 0.55 36.98
CA VAL A 30 34.39 0.00 37.13
C VAL A 30 35.20 0.38 35.90
N ALA A 31 36.26 1.16 36.12
CA ALA A 31 37.34 1.37 35.16
C ALA A 31 38.32 0.19 35.23
N THR A 32 38.73 -0.36 34.11
CA THR A 32 39.93 -1.19 34.06
C THR A 32 40.62 -1.09 32.69
N ALA A 33 41.84 -0.50 32.80
CA ALA A 33 43.11 -0.80 32.15
C ALA A 33 43.20 -0.87 30.61
N VAL A 34 43.86 0.14 30.11
CA VAL A 34 44.66 0.21 28.88
C VAL A 34 45.69 -0.90 28.82
N VAL A 35 45.67 -1.69 27.73
CA VAL A 35 46.82 -2.42 27.22
C VAL A 35 46.95 -2.13 25.74
N GLN A 36 47.96 -1.34 25.36
CA GLN A 36 48.48 -1.26 24.00
C GLN A 36 49.49 -2.42 23.80
N PRO A 37 49.49 -3.04 22.65
CA PRO A 37 50.71 -3.52 22.04
C PRO A 37 50.99 -2.77 20.74
N SER A 38 52.26 -2.37 20.66
CA SER A 38 52.94 -1.78 19.53
C SER A 38 52.98 -2.70 18.30
N GLY A 39 52.91 -2.05 17.15
CA GLY A 39 53.75 -2.33 16.01
C GLY A 39 53.39 -3.56 15.16
N ALA A 40 52.81 -3.32 13.98
CA ALA A 40 53.10 -4.11 12.78
C ALA A 40 52.79 -3.25 11.53
N ASP A 41 53.68 -3.34 10.61
CA ASP A 41 53.91 -2.72 9.32
C ASP A 41 52.67 -2.44 8.44
N PRO A 42 52.64 -1.33 7.65
CA PRO A 42 51.61 -1.12 6.66
C PRO A 42 51.96 -1.87 5.35
N GLY A 43 51.56 -3.13 5.29
CA GLY A 43 51.47 -3.85 4.02
C GLY A 43 50.36 -3.27 3.19
N ALA A 44 50.70 -2.67 2.05
CA ALA A 44 49.78 -2.13 1.06
C ALA A 44 48.76 -3.19 0.62
N ALA A 45 47.59 -3.18 1.22
CA ALA A 45 46.42 -3.92 0.72
C ALA A 45 45.96 -3.23 -0.57
N LYS A 46 46.29 -3.84 -1.72
CA LYS A 46 45.77 -3.54 -3.04
C LYS A 46 44.23 -3.50 -2.92
N ALA A 47 43.66 -2.31 -3.14
CA ALA A 47 42.20 -2.12 -3.22
C ALA A 47 41.66 -3.15 -4.22
N ALA A 48 40.81 -4.05 -3.71
CA ALA A 48 40.03 -4.94 -4.55
C ALA A 48 39.06 -4.06 -5.35
N ASP A 49 39.19 -4.12 -6.66
CA ASP A 49 38.28 -3.57 -7.62
C ASP A 49 36.85 -4.01 -7.23
N PRO A 50 35.87 -3.11 -7.04
CA PRO A 50 34.50 -3.53 -6.83
C PRO A 50 34.07 -4.26 -8.10
N GLY A 51 34.06 -5.59 -8.03
CA GLY A 51 33.56 -6.43 -9.10
C GLY A 51 32.20 -5.96 -9.56
N PRO A 52 31.84 -6.16 -10.83
CA PRO A 52 30.59 -5.69 -11.39
C PRO A 52 29.44 -6.16 -10.52
N ALA A 53 28.56 -5.21 -10.14
CA ALA A 53 27.36 -5.46 -9.34
C ALA A 53 26.70 -6.75 -9.83
N ALA A 54 26.43 -7.67 -8.90
CA ALA A 54 25.88 -8.98 -9.20
C ALA A 54 24.66 -8.79 -10.10
N ALA A 55 24.83 -9.18 -11.37
CA ALA A 55 23.79 -9.09 -12.36
C ALA A 55 22.53 -9.76 -11.80
N THR A 56 21.37 -9.13 -11.98
CA THR A 56 20.03 -9.63 -11.71
C THR A 56 19.73 -10.82 -12.65
N ALA A 57 20.58 -11.83 -12.61
CA ALA A 57 20.49 -13.01 -13.45
C ALA A 57 19.31 -13.85 -12.93
N GLY A 58 18.18 -13.81 -13.65
CA GLY A 58 17.08 -14.75 -13.46
C GLY A 58 15.67 -14.16 -13.33
N ARG A 59 15.50 -12.84 -13.15
CA ARG A 59 14.14 -12.26 -13.12
C ARG A 59 13.63 -12.03 -14.55
N PRO A 60 12.41 -12.47 -14.89
CA PRO A 60 11.83 -12.20 -16.21
C PRO A 60 11.70 -10.69 -16.45
N SER A 61 11.76 -10.27 -17.71
CA SER A 61 11.60 -8.86 -18.09
C SER A 61 10.29 -8.30 -17.52
N PRO A 62 10.31 -7.09 -16.92
CA PRO A 62 9.12 -6.49 -16.35
C PRO A 62 8.09 -6.17 -17.44
N VAL A 63 6.81 -6.31 -17.11
CA VAL A 63 5.68 -5.84 -17.94
C VAL A 63 5.45 -4.34 -17.77
N TYR A 64 5.95 -3.79 -16.66
CA TYR A 64 6.01 -2.37 -16.35
C TYR A 64 7.29 -2.05 -15.59
N GLN A 65 7.89 -0.90 -15.91
CA GLN A 65 8.98 -0.30 -15.15
C GLN A 65 8.86 1.21 -15.23
N ASP A 66 8.90 1.87 -14.08
CA ASP A 66 9.02 3.32 -13.98
C ASP A 66 10.47 3.75 -14.16
N ALA A 67 10.70 5.07 -14.34
CA ALA A 67 12.06 5.61 -14.35
C ALA A 67 12.75 5.30 -13.00
N ALA A 68 14.02 4.97 -13.05
CA ALA A 68 14.80 4.69 -11.84
C ALA A 68 15.18 5.99 -11.09
N PRO A 69 15.15 6.01 -9.74
CA PRO A 69 14.68 4.93 -8.88
C PRO A 69 13.16 4.82 -8.92
N GLY A 70 12.61 3.63 -9.11
CA GLY A 70 11.18 3.48 -9.27
C GLY A 70 10.67 2.06 -9.08
N ILE A 71 9.37 1.89 -9.31
CA ILE A 71 8.67 0.62 -9.16
C ILE A 71 8.65 -0.15 -10.48
N ALA A 72 8.76 -1.46 -10.41
CA ALA A 72 8.62 -2.36 -11.55
C ALA A 72 7.68 -3.51 -11.20
N VAL A 73 7.08 -4.11 -12.23
CA VAL A 73 6.15 -5.23 -12.08
C VAL A 73 6.54 -6.32 -13.07
N GLY A 74 6.76 -7.51 -12.55
CA GLY A 74 7.00 -8.71 -13.35
C GLY A 74 5.72 -9.23 -14.03
N PRO A 75 5.84 -10.18 -14.97
CA PRO A 75 4.69 -10.81 -15.59
C PRO A 75 3.92 -11.68 -14.57
N VAL A 76 2.59 -11.59 -14.62
CA VAL A 76 1.67 -12.40 -13.81
C VAL A 76 0.71 -13.14 -14.75
N VAL A 77 0.70 -14.46 -14.67
CA VAL A 77 -0.17 -15.30 -15.50
C VAL A 77 -1.65 -15.01 -15.20
N GLY A 78 -2.47 -14.99 -16.23
CA GLY A 78 -3.92 -14.73 -16.10
C GLY A 78 -4.26 -13.28 -15.82
N THR A 79 -3.34 -12.35 -16.19
CA THR A 79 -3.59 -10.90 -16.14
C THR A 79 -3.29 -10.25 -17.49
N ARG A 80 -4.00 -9.17 -17.78
CA ARG A 80 -3.65 -8.23 -18.85
C ARG A 80 -3.14 -6.92 -18.25
N VAL A 81 -2.16 -6.31 -18.92
CA VAL A 81 -1.57 -5.03 -18.49
C VAL A 81 -2.37 -3.88 -19.08
N ALA A 82 -2.67 -2.86 -18.26
CA ALA A 82 -3.23 -1.58 -18.69
C ALA A 82 -2.39 -0.43 -18.12
N ARG A 83 -2.41 0.73 -18.79
CA ARG A 83 -1.65 1.94 -18.40
C ARG A 83 -2.54 3.04 -17.84
N ASP A 84 -3.81 2.76 -17.67
CA ASP A 84 -4.82 3.63 -17.09
C ASP A 84 -5.73 2.83 -16.14
N PHE A 85 -6.59 3.54 -15.42
CA PHE A 85 -7.58 2.96 -14.51
C PHE A 85 -9.03 3.16 -15.02
N GLN A 86 -9.18 3.44 -16.31
CA GLN A 86 -10.51 3.57 -16.95
C GLN A 86 -11.15 2.18 -17.09
N ARG A 87 -12.28 1.96 -16.43
CA ARG A 87 -13.04 0.71 -16.47
C ARG A 87 -14.54 0.99 -16.53
N ASP A 88 -15.29 0.11 -17.15
CA ASP A 88 -16.75 0.18 -17.22
C ASP A 88 -17.44 -0.46 -15.99
N TYR A 89 -16.69 -1.20 -15.18
CA TYR A 89 -17.16 -1.84 -13.96
C TYR A 89 -16.78 -1.07 -12.67
N LEU A 90 -15.93 -0.06 -12.76
CA LEU A 90 -15.48 0.72 -11.61
C LEU A 90 -15.22 2.18 -11.98
N ALA A 91 -16.11 3.07 -11.53
CA ALA A 91 -16.01 4.51 -11.76
C ALA A 91 -14.98 5.18 -10.84
N SER A 92 -13.73 4.72 -10.87
CA SER A 92 -12.63 5.29 -10.09
C SER A 92 -11.34 5.31 -10.91
N PRO A 93 -11.21 6.25 -11.87
CA PRO A 93 -10.04 6.34 -12.75
C PRO A 93 -8.84 7.07 -12.11
N THR A 94 -8.95 7.51 -10.86
CA THR A 94 -7.93 8.27 -10.13
C THR A 94 -6.70 7.42 -9.82
N TRP A 95 -5.57 8.07 -9.57
CA TRP A 95 -4.27 7.43 -9.36
C TRP A 95 -4.19 6.49 -8.14
N LYS A 96 -5.10 6.62 -7.19
CA LYS A 96 -5.33 5.70 -6.07
C LYS A 96 -6.83 5.53 -5.84
N LEU A 97 -7.23 4.39 -5.31
CA LEU A 97 -8.63 4.16 -4.93
C LEU A 97 -9.04 5.13 -3.82
N PHE A 98 -10.27 5.66 -3.89
CA PHE A 98 -10.83 6.66 -2.97
C PHE A 98 -9.92 7.90 -2.79
N ALA A 99 -9.31 8.35 -3.88
CA ALA A 99 -8.55 9.60 -3.87
C ALA A 99 -9.47 10.79 -3.58
N PRO A 100 -9.13 11.69 -2.64
CA PRO A 100 -9.85 12.95 -2.49
C PRO A 100 -9.90 13.74 -3.82
N PRO A 101 -10.93 14.58 -4.05
CA PRO A 101 -11.10 15.29 -5.33
C PRO A 101 -9.92 16.18 -5.73
N ASP A 102 -9.17 16.69 -4.76
CA ASP A 102 -7.99 17.55 -4.93
C ASP A 102 -6.67 16.76 -4.96
N SER A 103 -6.73 15.43 -4.85
CA SER A 103 -5.56 14.57 -4.89
C SER A 103 -4.97 14.50 -6.29
N VAL A 104 -3.71 14.92 -6.42
CA VAL A 104 -2.99 14.93 -7.69
C VAL A 104 -2.01 13.76 -7.75
N GLY A 105 -2.05 13.00 -8.83
CA GLY A 105 -1.15 11.88 -9.09
C GLY A 105 -1.43 11.25 -10.45
N MET A 106 -0.70 10.21 -10.80
CA MET A 106 -0.83 9.52 -12.08
C MET A 106 -0.98 8.00 -11.90
N PRO A 107 -1.87 7.35 -12.67
CA PRO A 107 -1.85 5.92 -12.85
C PRO A 107 -0.53 5.49 -13.50
N LEU A 108 0.10 4.43 -13.00
CA LEU A 108 1.30 3.86 -13.59
C LEU A 108 0.96 2.60 -14.39
N VAL A 109 0.33 1.64 -13.72
CA VAL A 109 -0.01 0.34 -14.32
C VAL A 109 -1.16 -0.31 -13.56
N ALA A 110 -1.98 -1.08 -14.28
CA ALA A 110 -2.90 -2.05 -13.71
C ALA A 110 -2.64 -3.44 -14.30
N LEU A 111 -2.65 -4.46 -13.44
CA LEU A 111 -2.77 -5.85 -13.82
C LEU A 111 -4.24 -6.24 -13.61
N VAL A 112 -4.97 -6.42 -14.69
CA VAL A 112 -6.41 -6.76 -14.64
C VAL A 112 -6.55 -8.26 -14.81
N LEU A 113 -7.22 -8.95 -13.87
CA LEU A 113 -7.49 -10.38 -13.97
C LEU A 113 -8.26 -10.69 -15.25
N GLU A 114 -7.78 -11.68 -16.02
CA GLU A 114 -8.51 -12.16 -17.19
C GLU A 114 -9.87 -12.71 -16.78
N GLY A 115 -10.89 -12.41 -17.61
CA GLY A 115 -12.28 -12.73 -17.32
C GLY A 115 -13.03 -11.64 -16.52
N SER A 116 -12.35 -10.61 -15.99
CA SER A 116 -13.01 -9.50 -15.29
C SER A 116 -14.13 -8.88 -16.12
N ASP A 117 -15.31 -8.78 -15.52
CA ASP A 117 -16.51 -8.17 -16.10
C ASP A 117 -17.27 -7.33 -15.06
N ARG A 118 -18.50 -6.89 -15.40
CA ARG A 118 -19.35 -6.09 -14.49
C ARG A 118 -19.92 -6.88 -13.31
N VAL A 119 -19.90 -8.22 -13.37
CA VAL A 119 -20.39 -9.07 -12.27
C VAL A 119 -19.29 -9.23 -11.21
N THR A 120 -18.08 -9.55 -11.66
CA THR A 120 -16.91 -9.58 -10.78
C THR A 120 -15.66 -9.23 -11.57
N ALA A 121 -14.93 -8.26 -11.08
CA ALA A 121 -13.67 -7.82 -11.63
C ALA A 121 -12.60 -7.76 -10.54
N GLY A 122 -11.34 -8.00 -10.93
CA GLY A 122 -10.18 -7.86 -10.06
C GLY A 122 -9.04 -7.17 -10.77
N GLU A 123 -8.37 -6.24 -10.10
CA GLU A 123 -7.17 -5.60 -10.62
C GLU A 123 -6.21 -5.14 -9.53
N LEU A 124 -4.92 -5.34 -9.75
CA LEU A 124 -3.85 -4.69 -9.00
C LEU A 124 -3.53 -3.38 -9.71
N ARG A 125 -3.69 -2.27 -9.02
CA ARG A 125 -3.39 -0.92 -9.51
C ARG A 125 -2.17 -0.35 -8.82
N ILE A 126 -1.30 0.30 -9.55
CA ILE A 126 -0.18 1.08 -9.00
C ILE A 126 -0.26 2.50 -9.53
N GLY A 127 -0.30 3.45 -8.62
CA GLY A 127 -0.25 4.87 -8.93
C GLY A 127 0.81 5.59 -8.12
N ARG A 128 1.21 6.77 -8.59
CA ARG A 128 2.23 7.62 -7.95
C ARG A 128 1.81 9.08 -7.92
N SER A 129 2.25 9.78 -6.88
CA SER A 129 2.14 11.22 -6.79
C SER A 129 3.42 11.85 -6.30
N ASP A 130 3.90 12.85 -7.03
CA ASP A 130 5.02 13.73 -6.65
C ASP A 130 4.51 15.07 -6.09
N ASN A 131 3.19 15.25 -6.01
CA ASN A 131 2.57 16.45 -5.48
C ASN A 131 2.76 16.53 -3.97
N ALA A 132 3.31 17.65 -3.48
CA ALA A 132 3.68 17.83 -2.08
C ALA A 132 2.49 17.66 -1.10
N ALA A 133 1.27 18.03 -1.49
CA ALA A 133 0.08 17.82 -0.66
C ALA A 133 -0.26 16.32 -0.58
N SER A 134 -0.32 15.63 -1.72
CA SER A 134 -0.58 14.19 -1.78
C SER A 134 0.50 13.37 -1.07
N VAL A 135 1.76 13.79 -1.10
CA VAL A 135 2.87 13.14 -0.38
C VAL A 135 2.70 13.31 1.14
N ARG A 136 2.34 14.52 1.62
CA ARG A 136 2.12 14.76 3.05
C ARG A 136 0.99 13.91 3.63
N THR A 137 -0.07 13.66 2.87
CA THR A 137 -1.25 12.89 3.29
C THR A 137 -1.23 11.44 2.78
N CYS A 138 -0.07 10.97 2.32
CA CYS A 138 0.06 9.66 1.69
C CYS A 138 -0.37 8.51 2.60
N LEU A 139 -0.02 8.59 3.87
CA LEU A 139 -0.23 7.55 4.87
C LEU A 139 -1.47 7.79 5.76
N ASP A 140 -2.24 8.85 5.47
CA ASP A 140 -3.48 9.11 6.21
C ASP A 140 -4.50 8.00 5.93
N THR A 141 -5.23 7.62 6.97
CA THR A 141 -6.29 6.62 6.88
C THR A 141 -7.40 7.12 5.94
N PRO A 142 -7.73 6.37 4.87
CA PRO A 142 -8.87 6.73 4.01
C PRO A 142 -10.18 6.75 4.78
N ALA A 143 -11.12 7.61 4.36
CA ALA A 143 -12.45 7.69 5.00
C ALA A 143 -13.26 6.38 4.84
N GLU A 144 -13.00 5.63 3.77
CA GLU A 144 -13.63 4.36 3.42
C GLU A 144 -12.93 3.15 4.08
N ALA A 145 -11.95 3.39 4.98
CA ALA A 145 -11.26 2.32 5.65
C ALA A 145 -12.17 1.59 6.65
N SER A 146 -12.12 0.26 6.62
CA SER A 146 -12.86 -0.63 7.52
C SER A 146 -12.10 -0.85 8.84
N GLY A 147 -11.70 0.24 9.51
CA GLY A 147 -10.92 0.21 10.74
C GLY A 147 -9.59 0.96 10.65
N PRO A 148 -8.77 0.90 11.71
CA PRO A 148 -7.45 1.53 11.71
C PRO A 148 -6.51 0.84 10.73
N ALA A 149 -5.46 1.55 10.29
CA ALA A 149 -4.36 0.94 9.55
C ALA A 149 -3.78 -0.25 10.32
N ALA A 150 -3.22 -1.21 9.56
CA ALA A 150 -2.51 -2.34 10.18
C ALA A 150 -1.40 -1.83 11.10
N SER A 151 -1.22 -2.48 12.25
CA SER A 151 -0.27 -2.07 13.28
C SER A 151 1.20 -2.21 12.85
N ALA A 152 1.47 -3.05 11.84
CA ALA A 152 2.81 -3.25 11.30
C ALA A 152 2.80 -2.99 9.79
N PRO A 153 3.85 -2.36 9.25
CA PRO A 153 3.98 -2.18 7.80
C PRO A 153 4.17 -3.53 7.10
N VAL A 154 3.70 -3.58 5.84
CA VAL A 154 3.91 -4.71 4.94
C VAL A 154 5.09 -4.39 4.03
N ASP A 155 6.08 -5.27 3.98
CA ASP A 155 7.19 -5.11 3.02
C ASP A 155 6.75 -5.51 1.61
N ILE A 156 6.91 -4.60 0.66
CA ILE A 156 6.65 -4.87 -0.76
C ILE A 156 7.92 -4.52 -1.55
N GLY A 157 8.64 -5.56 -1.93
CA GLY A 157 9.87 -5.43 -2.70
C GLY A 157 11.01 -4.71 -1.98
N GLY A 158 11.05 -4.74 -0.65
CA GLY A 158 12.06 -4.08 0.19
C GLY A 158 11.65 -2.68 0.67
N VAL A 159 10.41 -2.24 0.41
CA VAL A 159 9.87 -0.97 0.90
C VAL A 159 8.70 -1.22 1.86
N PRO A 160 8.69 -0.60 3.05
CA PRO A 160 7.59 -0.75 4.00
C PRO A 160 6.36 0.08 3.57
N PHE A 161 5.21 -0.56 3.47
CA PHE A 161 3.93 0.06 3.15
C PHE A 161 2.98 0.03 4.35
N THR A 162 2.27 1.13 4.58
CA THR A 162 1.08 1.16 5.44
C THR A 162 -0.06 0.49 4.70
N HIS A 163 -0.77 -0.42 5.38
CA HIS A 163 -1.85 -1.21 4.83
C HIS A 163 -3.20 -0.78 5.41
N PHE A 164 -4.21 -0.71 4.54
CA PHE A 164 -5.60 -0.41 4.87
C PHE A 164 -6.52 -1.38 4.13
N THR A 165 -7.56 -1.86 4.78
CA THR A 165 -8.71 -2.48 4.09
C THR A 165 -9.75 -1.39 3.86
N VAL A 166 -10.14 -1.18 2.61
CA VAL A 166 -11.11 -0.15 2.21
C VAL A 166 -12.24 -0.76 1.39
N GLY A 167 -13.42 -0.14 1.43
CA GLY A 167 -14.53 -0.61 0.61
C GLY A 167 -15.74 0.29 0.70
N ASP A 168 -16.61 0.12 -0.31
CA ASP A 168 -17.92 0.75 -0.40
C ASP A 168 -18.91 -0.19 -1.08
N ALA A 169 -20.18 -0.09 -0.74
CA ALA A 169 -21.25 -0.86 -1.37
C ALA A 169 -22.54 -0.04 -1.41
N ALA A 170 -23.10 0.12 -2.60
CA ALA A 170 -24.36 0.81 -2.81
C ALA A 170 -25.13 0.22 -4.00
N MET A 171 -26.46 0.12 -3.90
CA MET A 171 -27.34 -0.26 -5.00
C MET A 171 -26.90 -1.53 -5.73
N SER A 172 -26.51 -2.55 -4.99
CA SER A 172 -26.00 -3.85 -5.46
C SER A 172 -24.61 -3.82 -6.11
N HIS A 173 -23.96 -2.67 -6.25
CA HIS A 173 -22.56 -2.56 -6.58
C HIS A 173 -21.71 -2.67 -5.33
N TYR A 174 -20.51 -3.21 -5.49
CA TYR A 174 -19.52 -3.30 -4.42
C TYR A 174 -18.12 -2.98 -4.95
N VAL A 175 -17.31 -2.43 -4.10
CA VAL A 175 -15.87 -2.32 -4.26
C VAL A 175 -15.20 -2.60 -2.94
N SER A 176 -14.18 -3.43 -2.94
CA SER A 176 -13.31 -3.69 -1.79
C SER A 176 -11.87 -3.72 -2.26
N ALA A 177 -10.95 -3.30 -1.40
CA ALA A 177 -9.54 -3.39 -1.72
C ALA A 177 -8.66 -3.52 -0.47
N GLU A 178 -7.55 -4.25 -0.65
CA GLU A 178 -6.38 -4.13 0.19
C GLU A 178 -5.50 -3.03 -0.40
N SER A 179 -5.36 -1.95 0.35
CA SER A 179 -4.73 -0.70 -0.08
C SER A 179 -3.41 -0.48 0.64
N TYR A 180 -2.33 -0.30 -0.09
CA TYR A 180 -0.98 -0.12 0.44
C TYR A 180 -0.45 1.26 0.05
N ARG A 181 0.14 1.97 1.00
CA ARG A 181 0.68 3.32 0.81
C ARG A 181 2.09 3.42 1.37
N ALA A 182 2.99 4.04 0.60
CA ALA A 182 4.34 4.33 1.05
C ALA A 182 4.82 5.68 0.50
N VAL A 183 5.66 6.37 1.29
CA VAL A 183 6.46 7.48 0.77
C VAL A 183 7.86 6.92 0.50
N HIS A 184 8.27 6.94 -0.76
CA HIS A 184 9.56 6.43 -1.19
C HIS A 184 10.20 7.39 -2.20
N HIS A 185 11.47 7.76 -2.00
CA HIS A 185 12.19 8.75 -2.81
C HIS A 185 11.42 10.06 -3.04
N GLY A 186 10.69 10.55 -2.00
CA GLY A 186 9.93 11.80 -2.07
C GLY A 186 8.59 11.72 -2.79
N SER A 187 8.19 10.56 -3.29
CA SER A 187 6.91 10.29 -3.95
C SER A 187 6.00 9.45 -3.07
N CYS A 188 4.69 9.69 -3.17
CA CYS A 188 3.67 8.79 -2.61
C CYS A 188 3.34 7.70 -3.62
N TYR A 189 3.51 6.46 -3.25
CA TYR A 189 3.08 5.29 -4.01
C TYR A 189 1.82 4.68 -3.40
N ALA A 190 0.88 4.33 -4.27
CA ALA A 190 -0.34 3.65 -3.93
C ALA A 190 -0.42 2.33 -4.70
N ILE A 191 -0.62 1.23 -3.98
CA ILE A 191 -0.91 -0.07 -4.57
C ILE A 191 -2.28 -0.48 -4.03
N ASP A 192 -3.24 -0.77 -4.92
CA ASP A 192 -4.59 -1.18 -4.57
C ASP A 192 -4.90 -2.52 -5.21
N LEU A 193 -5.22 -3.53 -4.40
CA LEU A 193 -5.73 -4.84 -4.85
C LEU A 193 -7.26 -4.76 -4.83
N VAL A 194 -7.85 -4.40 -5.96
CA VAL A 194 -9.26 -4.04 -6.06
C VAL A 194 -10.09 -5.22 -6.53
N VAL A 195 -11.17 -5.52 -5.82
CA VAL A 195 -12.25 -6.41 -6.25
C VAL A 195 -13.53 -5.59 -6.32
N ALA A 196 -14.16 -5.55 -7.48
CA ALA A 196 -15.37 -4.77 -7.71
C ALA A 196 -16.37 -5.54 -8.57
N GLY A 197 -17.64 -5.13 -8.49
CA GLY A 197 -18.66 -5.74 -9.33
C GLY A 197 -20.08 -5.37 -8.93
N THR A 198 -21.00 -6.15 -9.48
CA THR A 198 -22.44 -6.04 -9.22
C THR A 198 -22.95 -7.41 -8.79
N ARG A 199 -23.79 -7.48 -7.79
CA ARG A 199 -24.37 -8.73 -7.32
C ARG A 199 -25.07 -9.46 -8.46
N PRO A 200 -24.79 -10.77 -8.68
CA PRO A 200 -25.35 -11.55 -9.79
C PRO A 200 -26.86 -11.52 -9.89
N GLU A 201 -27.55 -11.43 -8.74
CA GLU A 201 -29.00 -11.54 -8.61
C GLU A 201 -29.76 -10.31 -9.17
N VAL A 202 -29.08 -9.21 -9.46
CA VAL A 202 -29.73 -8.03 -10.08
C VAL A 202 -29.95 -8.17 -11.58
N TYR A 203 -29.35 -9.19 -12.17
CA TYR A 203 -29.57 -9.51 -13.58
C TYR A 203 -30.76 -10.47 -13.72
N ASP A 204 -31.50 -10.38 -14.79
CA ASP A 204 -32.58 -11.31 -15.15
C ASP A 204 -32.31 -11.93 -16.52
N PRO A 205 -31.97 -13.23 -16.59
CA PRO A 205 -31.68 -14.15 -15.47
C PRO A 205 -30.37 -13.78 -14.74
N PRO A 206 -30.19 -14.24 -13.49
CA PRO A 206 -28.97 -14.04 -12.73
C PRO A 206 -27.72 -14.49 -13.50
N ARG A 207 -26.67 -13.69 -13.44
CA ARG A 207 -25.40 -13.99 -14.18
C ARG A 207 -24.44 -14.79 -13.31
N THR A 208 -23.70 -15.70 -13.95
CA THR A 208 -22.61 -16.38 -13.27
C THR A 208 -21.36 -15.49 -13.27
N PRO A 209 -20.74 -15.18 -12.12
CA PRO A 209 -19.49 -14.46 -12.09
C PRO A 209 -18.36 -15.28 -12.72
N PRO A 210 -17.39 -14.66 -13.38
CA PRO A 210 -16.24 -15.34 -13.99
C PRO A 210 -15.33 -16.01 -12.96
N PHE A 211 -15.31 -15.47 -11.76
CA PHE A 211 -14.63 -15.98 -10.56
C PHE A 211 -15.30 -15.37 -9.31
N THR A 212 -15.08 -15.98 -8.17
CA THR A 212 -15.57 -15.45 -6.89
C THR A 212 -14.74 -14.25 -6.42
N GLN A 213 -15.30 -13.42 -5.54
CA GLN A 213 -14.57 -12.31 -4.91
C GLN A 213 -13.32 -12.83 -4.17
N GLN A 214 -13.45 -13.98 -3.47
CA GLN A 214 -12.35 -14.60 -2.75
C GLN A 214 -11.23 -15.08 -3.69
N GLU A 215 -11.58 -15.70 -4.82
CA GLU A 215 -10.58 -16.10 -5.83
C GLU A 215 -9.87 -14.88 -6.42
N ALA A 216 -10.61 -13.79 -6.71
CA ALA A 216 -10.02 -12.55 -7.17
C ALA A 216 -9.03 -12.00 -6.14
N ALA A 217 -9.43 -11.90 -4.87
CA ALA A 217 -8.57 -11.39 -3.79
C ALA A 217 -7.30 -12.24 -3.64
N THR A 218 -7.40 -13.57 -3.68
CA THR A 218 -6.25 -14.48 -3.60
C THR A 218 -5.29 -14.27 -4.78
N ARG A 219 -5.81 -14.24 -6.02
CA ARG A 219 -4.99 -14.02 -7.22
C ARG A 219 -4.30 -12.66 -7.22
N LEU A 220 -4.94 -11.63 -6.69
CA LEU A 220 -4.34 -10.30 -6.55
C LEU A 220 -3.26 -10.24 -5.47
N ALA A 221 -3.46 -10.94 -4.34
CA ALA A 221 -2.43 -11.08 -3.31
C ALA A 221 -1.18 -11.79 -3.84
N ASP A 222 -1.37 -12.85 -4.65
CA ASP A 222 -0.27 -13.53 -5.34
C ASP A 222 0.43 -12.59 -6.33
N ALA A 223 -0.34 -11.79 -7.10
CA ALA A 223 0.20 -10.81 -8.05
C ALA A 223 1.05 -9.72 -7.39
N LEU A 224 0.78 -9.37 -6.13
CA LEU A 224 1.57 -8.39 -5.36
C LEU A 224 3.05 -8.81 -5.24
N THR A 225 3.34 -10.10 -5.22
CA THR A 225 4.72 -10.62 -5.15
C THR A 225 5.57 -10.31 -6.39
N ALA A 226 4.92 -9.94 -7.51
CA ALA A 226 5.60 -9.53 -8.73
C ALA A 226 6.06 -8.06 -8.72
N VAL A 227 5.69 -7.29 -7.69
CA VAL A 227 6.08 -5.87 -7.52
C VAL A 227 7.46 -5.79 -6.87
N TYR A 228 8.34 -4.96 -7.43
CA TYR A 228 9.68 -4.75 -6.92
C TYR A 228 10.22 -3.36 -7.28
N TRP A 229 11.34 -2.97 -6.68
CA TRP A 229 11.97 -1.68 -6.90
C TRP A 229 13.21 -1.82 -7.77
N VAL A 230 13.42 -0.83 -8.63
CA VAL A 230 14.64 -0.66 -9.42
C VAL A 230 15.43 0.51 -8.87
N PRO A 231 16.75 0.34 -8.66
CA PRO A 231 17.64 1.35 -8.09
C PRO A 231 17.84 2.56 -9.02
#